data_0d3549eab4f3b9b3ce6e7745e008f92d
#
_entry.id   0d3549eab4f3b9b3ce6e7745e008f92d
#
_cell.length_a   1.000
_cell.length_b   1.000
_cell.length_c   1.000
_cell.angle_alpha   90.00
_cell.angle_beta   90.00
_cell.angle_gamma   90.00
#
_symmetry.space_group_name_H-M   'P 1'
#
loop_
_entity.id
_entity.type
_entity.pdbx_description
1 polymer ?
#
loop_
_entity_poly.entity_id
_entity_poly.type
_entity_poly.pdbx_seq_one_letter_code
_entity_poly.pdbx_strand_id
1 'polypeptide(L)'
;MEGLELTDMNVHKVLDEIRHYIEADGGILEFVAIDYLKEGPIVMVRMLGACAGCAMSAQTMTMGIEKLVKDRFPQVQRVIAV
;
A
#
# COMPACT_ATOMS: atom_id res chain seq x y z
N MET A 1 -8.54 7.48 -18.50
CA MET A 1 -8.06 8.52 -17.61
C MET A 1 -6.72 8.13 -17.01
N GLU A 2 -5.78 9.05 -17.01
CA GLU A 2 -4.46 8.74 -16.48
C GLU A 2 -4.48 8.69 -14.96
N GLY A 3 -3.64 7.83 -14.42
CA GLY A 3 -3.44 7.77 -12.99
C GLY A 3 -2.56 8.91 -12.51
N LEU A 4 -2.30 8.93 -11.22
CA LEU A 4 -1.39 9.89 -10.64
C LEU A 4 0.05 9.54 -11.02
N GLU A 5 0.91 10.56 -11.01
CA GLU A 5 2.33 10.31 -11.17
C GLU A 5 2.83 9.52 -9.97
N LEU A 6 3.64 8.50 -10.23
CA LEU A 6 4.12 7.62 -9.18
C LEU A 6 5.33 8.26 -8.49
N THR A 7 5.06 8.93 -7.39
CA THR A 7 6.07 9.57 -6.54
C THR A 7 5.81 9.19 -5.10
N ASP A 8 6.84 9.31 -4.26
CA ASP A 8 6.71 9.03 -2.83
C ASP A 8 5.58 9.86 -2.23
N MET A 9 5.52 11.14 -2.58
CA MET A 9 4.51 12.05 -2.05
C MET A 9 3.10 11.60 -2.43
N ASN A 10 2.91 11.24 -3.70
CA ASN A 10 1.59 10.82 -4.16
C ASN A 10 1.19 9.47 -3.57
N VAL A 11 2.15 8.57 -3.37
CA VAL A 11 1.88 7.30 -2.71
C VAL A 11 1.45 7.53 -1.28
N HIS A 12 2.13 8.43 -0.55
CA HIS A 12 1.72 8.79 0.81
C HIS A 12 0.29 9.32 0.84
N LYS A 13 -0.07 10.16 -0.11
CA LYS A 13 -1.43 10.71 -0.17
C LYS A 13 -2.48 9.62 -0.37
N VAL A 14 -2.19 8.67 -1.24
CA VAL A 14 -3.11 7.57 -1.50
C VAL A 14 -3.21 6.64 -0.30
N LEU A 15 -2.08 6.33 0.33
CA LEU A 15 -2.07 5.47 1.51
C LEU A 15 -2.80 6.13 2.68
N ASP A 16 -2.79 7.46 2.77
CA ASP A 16 -3.53 8.18 3.81
C ASP A 16 -5.03 7.90 3.74
N GLU A 17 -5.56 7.59 2.56
CA GLU A 17 -6.98 7.30 2.40
C GLU A 17 -7.39 6.04 3.15
N ILE A 18 -6.47 5.07 3.26
CA ILE A 18 -6.77 3.82 3.94
C ILE A 18 -6.15 3.74 5.34
N ARG A 19 -5.22 4.63 5.64
CA ARG A 19 -4.50 4.62 6.92
C ARG A 19 -5.44 4.77 8.10
N HIS A 20 -6.49 5.56 7.97
CA HIS A 20 -7.47 5.75 9.02
C HIS A 20 -8.14 4.44 9.44
N TYR A 21 -8.46 3.60 8.47
CA TYR A 21 -9.11 2.32 8.76
C TYR A 21 -8.15 1.38 9.48
N ILE A 22 -6.88 1.39 9.08
CA ILE A 22 -5.87 0.55 9.68
C ILE A 22 -5.59 0.98 11.12
N GLU A 23 -5.47 2.29 11.35
CA GLU A 23 -5.20 2.84 12.67
C GLU A 23 -6.39 2.62 13.60
N ALA A 24 -7.62 2.66 13.08
CA ALA A 24 -8.81 2.41 13.88
C ALA A 24 -8.81 0.99 14.44
N ASP A 25 -8.18 0.05 13.74
CA ASP A 25 -8.06 -1.35 14.19
C ASP A 25 -6.80 -1.58 15.02
N GLY A 26 -6.06 -0.53 15.35
CA GLY A 26 -4.84 -0.64 16.13
C GLY A 26 -3.60 -0.96 15.33
N GLY A 27 -3.69 -0.91 14.00
CA GLY A 27 -2.55 -1.14 13.15
C GLY A 27 -1.86 0.15 12.73
N ILE A 28 -0.69 0.00 12.13
CA ILE A 28 0.08 1.12 11.59
C ILE A 28 0.53 0.73 10.19
N LEU A 29 0.35 1.64 9.25
CA LEU A 29 0.78 1.44 7.87
C LEU A 29 1.92 2.39 7.57
N GLU A 30 3.07 1.84 7.16
CA GLU A 30 4.23 2.63 6.78
C GLU A 30 4.56 2.40 5.31
N PHE A 31 4.89 3.46 4.60
CA PHE A 31 5.45 3.36 3.26
C PHE A 31 6.95 3.10 3.40
N VAL A 32 7.43 2.06 2.69
CA VAL A 32 8.84 1.69 2.75
C VAL A 32 9.60 2.23 1.53
N ALA A 33 9.18 1.82 0.33
CA ALA A 33 9.89 2.22 -0.88
C ALA A 33 9.07 1.85 -2.12
N ILE A 34 9.52 2.39 -3.26
CA ILE A 34 9.05 1.95 -4.56
C ILE A 34 10.22 1.25 -5.23
N ASP A 35 10.02 0.02 -5.65
CA ASP A 35 11.05 -0.76 -6.35
C ASP A 35 10.69 -0.81 -7.84
N TYR A 36 11.57 -0.28 -8.68
CA TYR A 36 11.32 -0.20 -10.12
C TYR A 36 11.92 -1.41 -10.83
N LEU A 37 11.07 -2.40 -11.07
CA LEU A 37 11.46 -3.63 -11.73
C LEU A 37 11.11 -3.57 -13.22
N LYS A 38 11.64 -4.54 -13.98
CA LYS A 38 11.35 -4.62 -15.41
C LYS A 38 9.87 -4.80 -15.69
N GLU A 39 9.21 -5.58 -14.87
CA GLU A 39 7.77 -5.86 -15.01
C GLU A 39 6.91 -4.65 -14.67
N GLY A 40 7.47 -3.70 -13.93
CA GLY A 40 6.78 -2.51 -13.48
C GLY A 40 7.11 -2.22 -12.02
N PRO A 41 6.74 -1.04 -11.54
CA PRO A 41 7.06 -0.66 -10.16
C PRO A 41 6.24 -1.45 -9.15
N ILE A 42 6.87 -1.74 -8.02
CA ILE A 42 6.25 -2.41 -6.87
C ILE A 42 6.31 -1.45 -5.69
N VAL A 43 5.17 -1.26 -5.03
CA VAL A 43 5.12 -0.43 -3.82
C VAL A 43 5.31 -1.35 -2.61
N MET A 44 6.25 -1.00 -1.77
CA MET A 44 6.57 -1.77 -0.57
C MET A 44 6.07 -1.02 0.65
N VAL A 45 5.31 -1.71 1.48
CA VAL A 45 4.76 -1.14 2.70
C VAL A 45 5.08 -2.06 3.87
N ARG A 46 4.94 -1.53 5.08
CA ARG A 46 5.08 -2.30 6.31
C ARG A 46 3.84 -2.09 7.16
N MET A 47 3.28 -3.18 7.63
CA MET A 47 2.15 -3.10 8.56
C MET A 47 2.60 -3.55 9.94
N LEU A 48 2.27 -2.74 10.95
CA LEU A 48 2.66 -2.94 12.33
C LEU A 48 1.42 -2.97 13.20
N GLY A 49 1.59 -3.37 14.46
CA GLY A 49 0.50 -3.38 15.42
C GLY A 49 -0.44 -4.56 15.21
N ALA A 50 -1.72 -4.35 15.49
CA ALA A 50 -2.72 -5.43 15.46
C ALA A 50 -2.81 -6.10 14.09
N CYS A 51 -2.66 -5.34 13.00
CA CYS A 51 -2.75 -5.90 11.65
C CYS A 51 -1.62 -6.86 11.35
N ALA A 52 -0.45 -6.64 11.93
CA ALA A 52 0.72 -7.49 11.70
C ALA A 52 0.61 -8.82 12.45
N GLY A 53 -0.18 -8.87 13.51
CA GLY A 53 -0.30 -10.06 14.34
C GLY A 53 -1.26 -11.11 13.81
N CYS A 54 -2.00 -10.81 12.75
CA CYS A 54 -3.00 -11.72 12.20
C CYS A 54 -2.76 -11.92 10.71
N ALA A 55 -2.34 -13.13 10.32
CA ALA A 55 -1.95 -13.42 8.94
C ALA A 55 -3.10 -13.14 7.96
N MET A 56 -4.31 -13.56 8.29
CA MET A 56 -5.46 -13.34 7.41
C MET A 56 -5.80 -11.85 7.28
N SER A 57 -5.79 -11.13 8.40
CA SER A 57 -6.07 -9.69 8.38
C SER A 57 -5.00 -8.94 7.60
N ALA A 58 -3.73 -9.29 7.81
CA ALA A 58 -2.64 -8.66 7.10
C ALA A 58 -2.75 -8.90 5.60
N GLN A 59 -3.09 -10.12 5.19
CA GLN A 59 -3.27 -10.45 3.78
C GLN A 59 -4.43 -9.69 3.18
N THR A 60 -5.57 -9.64 3.87
CA THR A 60 -6.74 -8.91 3.41
C THR A 60 -6.44 -7.43 3.25
N MET A 61 -5.75 -6.85 4.23
CA MET A 61 -5.37 -5.44 4.18
C MET A 61 -4.41 -5.16 3.03
N THR A 62 -3.44 -6.05 2.81
CA THR A 62 -2.50 -5.89 1.70
C THR A 62 -3.23 -5.92 0.36
N MET A 63 -4.20 -6.80 0.21
CA MET A 63 -4.99 -6.87 -1.01
C MET A 63 -5.82 -5.60 -1.21
N GLY A 64 -6.40 -5.06 -0.15
CA GLY A 64 -7.15 -3.81 -0.21
C GLY A 64 -6.27 -2.64 -0.56
N ILE A 65 -5.09 -2.57 0.04
CA ILE A 65 -4.11 -1.52 -0.26
C ILE A 65 -3.66 -1.64 -1.71
N GLU A 66 -3.38 -2.85 -2.17
CA GLU A 66 -2.95 -3.08 -3.54
C GLU A 66 -4.01 -2.60 -4.53
N LYS A 67 -5.27 -2.93 -4.27
CA LYS A 67 -6.36 -2.50 -5.14
C LYS A 67 -6.45 -0.98 -5.20
N LEU A 68 -6.36 -0.33 -4.07
CA LEU A 68 -6.40 1.13 -4.01
C LEU A 68 -5.22 1.76 -4.75
N VAL A 69 -4.02 1.26 -4.51
CA VAL A 69 -2.82 1.78 -5.12
C VAL A 69 -2.85 1.58 -6.64
N LYS A 70 -3.25 0.40 -7.10
CA LYS A 70 -3.32 0.13 -8.53
C LYS A 70 -4.40 0.96 -9.22
N ASP A 71 -5.47 1.27 -8.51
CA ASP A 71 -6.53 2.11 -9.04
C ASP A 71 -6.03 3.54 -9.29
N ARG A 72 -5.22 4.06 -8.39
CA ARG A 72 -4.66 5.42 -8.51
C ARG A 72 -3.38 5.45 -9.35
N PHE A 73 -2.62 4.36 -9.34
CA PHE A 73 -1.38 4.22 -10.10
C PHE A 73 -1.46 2.97 -10.97
N PRO A 74 -2.09 3.06 -12.15
CA PRO A 74 -2.25 1.88 -13.02
C PRO A 74 -0.94 1.20 -13.40
N GLN A 75 0.17 1.93 -13.36
CA GLN A 75 1.49 1.41 -13.70
C GLN A 75 2.06 0.49 -12.60
N VAL A 76 1.53 0.57 -11.38
CA VAL A 76 2.04 -0.25 -10.29
C VAL A 76 1.69 -1.72 -10.52
N GLN A 77 2.71 -2.59 -10.43
CA GLN A 77 2.56 -4.01 -10.66
C GLN A 77 1.85 -4.68 -9.48
N ARG A 78 2.31 -4.36 -8.27
CA ARG A 78 1.67 -4.86 -7.06
C ARG A 78 2.15 -4.08 -5.84
N VAL A 79 1.51 -4.36 -4.71
CA VAL A 79 1.94 -3.85 -3.40
C VAL A 79 2.30 -5.05 -2.54
N ILE A 80 3.43 -4.98 -1.88
CA ILE A 80 3.88 -6.05 -0.99
C ILE A 80 4.13 -5.51 0.40
N ALA A 81 3.86 -6.33 1.40
CA ALA A 81 4.17 -6.03 2.80
C ALA A 81 5.52 -6.66 3.15
N VAL A 82 6.39 -5.88 3.76
CA VAL A 82 7.73 -6.35 4.14
C VAL A 82 7.92 -6.34 5.65
#